data_2f06dfbbd0ca79b182e29805793a8f32
#
_entry.id   2f06dfbbd0ca79b182e29805793a8f32
#
_cell.length_a   1.000
_cell.length_b   1.000
_cell.length_c   1.000
_cell.angle_alpha   90.00
_cell.angle_beta   90.00
_cell.angle_gamma   90.00
#
_symmetry.space_group_name_H-M   'P 1'
#
loop_
_entity.id
_entity.type
_entity.pdbx_description
1 polymer ?
#
loop_
_entity_poly.entity_id
_entity_poly.type
_entity_poly.pdbx_seq_one_letter_code
_entity_poly.pdbx_strand_id
1 'polypeptide(L)'
;MGRLLIVNGSPRASRSNSRRYIEYFLQNWKGAADQYAAVSGGPVSFELYTDLLLVFPLYVDGVPAVLLPFLKTLAAWDGTPRPRVHVLVNCGFLEPEQNQVAVKMVRFFCKRYGFPWGMTLRIGSGEAILDTPFAWFAHRG
;
A
#
# COMPACT_ATOMS: atom_id res chain seq x y z
N MET A 1 3.27 -18.08 -8.39
CA MET A 1 2.71 -16.73 -8.39
C MET A 1 2.37 -16.28 -7.00
N GLY A 2 2.62 -15.02 -6.73
CA GLY A 2 2.33 -14.47 -5.42
C GLY A 2 0.85 -14.17 -5.21
N ARG A 3 0.48 -13.97 -3.96
CA ARG A 3 -0.85 -13.48 -3.60
C ARG A 3 -0.71 -12.11 -2.98
N LEU A 4 -1.54 -11.18 -3.44
CA LEU A 4 -1.49 -9.77 -3.04
C LEU A 4 -2.65 -9.42 -2.09
N LEU A 5 -2.33 -8.74 -1.00
CA LEU A 5 -3.35 -8.09 -0.18
C LEU A 5 -3.29 -6.59 -0.43
N ILE A 6 -4.39 -6.03 -0.94
CA ILE A 6 -4.50 -4.58 -1.12
C ILE A 6 -5.22 -4.02 0.10
N VAL A 7 -4.53 -3.13 0.81
CA VAL A 7 -5.06 -2.49 2.01
C VAL A 7 -5.49 -1.07 1.66
N ASN A 8 -6.81 -0.83 1.67
CA ASN A 8 -7.34 0.50 1.45
C ASN A 8 -7.27 1.28 2.77
N GLY A 9 -6.34 2.21 2.87
CA GLY A 9 -6.09 3.02 4.05
C GLY A 9 -6.87 4.33 4.08
N SER A 10 -7.89 4.47 3.25
CA SER A 10 -8.72 5.67 3.26
C SER A 10 -9.82 5.57 4.33
N PRO A 11 -10.08 6.66 5.08
CA PRO A 11 -11.22 6.67 6.01
C PRO A 11 -12.57 6.49 5.32
N ARG A 12 -12.65 6.81 4.02
CA ARG A 12 -13.87 6.66 3.22
C ARG A 12 -14.00 5.30 2.54
N ALA A 13 -12.93 4.51 2.54
CA ALA A 13 -12.90 3.17 1.93
C ALA A 13 -13.51 3.15 0.53
N SER A 14 -14.67 2.49 0.35
CA SER A 14 -15.29 2.30 -0.95
C SER A 14 -15.72 3.59 -1.66
N ARG A 15 -15.83 4.70 -0.93
CA ARG A 15 -16.23 6.00 -1.50
C ARG A 15 -15.02 6.87 -1.84
N SER A 16 -13.82 6.38 -1.63
CA SER A 16 -12.61 7.15 -1.84
C SER A 16 -12.10 7.04 -3.27
N ASN A 17 -11.25 8.02 -3.65
CA ASN A 17 -10.50 7.91 -4.90
C ASN A 17 -9.53 6.73 -4.89
N SER A 18 -9.10 6.31 -3.71
CA SER A 18 -8.21 5.14 -3.57
C SER A 18 -8.83 3.89 -4.19
N ARG A 19 -10.14 3.73 -4.10
CA ARG A 19 -10.83 2.61 -4.73
C ARG A 19 -10.60 2.56 -6.24
N ARG A 20 -10.65 3.73 -6.90
CA ARG A 20 -10.45 3.80 -8.36
C ARG A 20 -9.05 3.35 -8.73
N TYR A 21 -8.05 3.73 -7.95
CA TYR A 21 -6.66 3.34 -8.19
C TYR A 21 -6.44 1.87 -7.93
N ILE A 22 -7.11 1.32 -6.92
CA ILE A 22 -7.09 -0.12 -6.65
C ILE A 22 -7.64 -0.89 -7.85
N GLU A 23 -8.79 -0.46 -8.38
CA GLU A 23 -9.39 -1.11 -9.55
C GLU A 23 -8.46 -1.05 -10.76
N TYR A 24 -7.83 0.11 -10.98
CA TYR A 24 -6.86 0.26 -12.05
C TYR A 24 -5.66 -0.69 -11.86
N PHE A 25 -5.15 -0.76 -10.64
CA PHE A 25 -4.02 -1.64 -10.34
C PHE A 25 -4.39 -3.11 -10.61
N LEU A 26 -5.58 -3.52 -10.19
CA LEU A 26 -6.01 -4.91 -10.34
C LEU A 26 -6.13 -5.34 -11.81
N GLN A 27 -6.42 -4.41 -12.71
CA GLN A 27 -6.46 -4.72 -14.14
C GLN A 27 -5.09 -5.16 -14.66
N ASN A 28 -4.02 -4.76 -13.98
CA ASN A 28 -2.65 -5.05 -14.37
C ASN A 28 -1.98 -6.11 -13.50
N TRP A 29 -2.67 -6.62 -12.49
CA TRP A 29 -2.15 -7.67 -11.61
C TRP A 29 -2.72 -9.01 -12.06
N LYS A 30 -1.85 -9.95 -12.41
CA LYS A 30 -2.28 -11.25 -12.94
C LYS A 30 -2.39 -12.34 -11.90
N GLY A 31 -1.89 -12.12 -10.72
CA GLY A 31 -1.95 -13.09 -9.64
C GLY A 31 -3.24 -12.99 -8.82
N ALA A 32 -3.36 -13.81 -7.79
CA ALA A 32 -4.46 -13.71 -6.84
C ALA A 32 -4.34 -12.43 -6.02
N ALA A 33 -5.46 -11.78 -5.74
CA ALA A 33 -5.49 -10.56 -4.95
C ALA A 33 -6.75 -10.49 -4.11
N ASP A 34 -6.59 -10.01 -2.86
CA ASP A 34 -7.69 -9.75 -1.94
C ASP A 34 -7.65 -8.28 -1.53
N GLN A 35 -8.78 -7.75 -1.11
CA GLN A 35 -8.89 -6.38 -0.65
C GLN A 35 -9.29 -6.33 0.82
N TYR A 36 -8.75 -5.36 1.54
CA TYR A 36 -9.03 -5.14 2.96
C TYR A 36 -9.17 -3.65 3.21
N ALA A 37 -10.26 -3.25 3.85
CA ALA A 37 -10.46 -1.85 4.22
C ALA A 37 -10.01 -1.64 5.67
N ALA A 38 -8.98 -0.84 5.87
CA ALA A 38 -8.43 -0.59 7.21
C ALA A 38 -9.47 0.01 8.15
N VAL A 39 -10.38 0.84 7.63
CA VAL A 39 -11.42 1.48 8.43
C VAL A 39 -12.40 0.45 9.04
N SER A 40 -12.62 -0.66 8.36
CA SER A 40 -13.52 -1.71 8.85
C SER A 40 -12.85 -2.59 9.91
N GLY A 41 -11.54 -2.68 9.91
CA GLY A 41 -10.81 -3.55 10.81
C GLY A 41 -11.05 -5.02 10.52
N GLY A 42 -10.81 -5.86 11.51
CA GLY A 42 -11.01 -7.29 11.40
C GLY A 42 -9.70 -8.07 11.28
N PRO A 43 -9.77 -9.40 11.39
CA PRO A 43 -8.58 -10.23 11.36
C PRO A 43 -8.02 -10.35 9.95
N VAL A 44 -6.68 -10.51 9.85
CA VAL A 44 -5.97 -10.73 8.60
C VAL A 44 -5.01 -11.89 8.79
N SER A 45 -5.00 -12.80 7.82
CA SER A 45 -4.07 -13.93 7.79
C SER A 45 -2.89 -13.57 6.89
N PHE A 46 -1.89 -12.91 7.45
CA PHE A 46 -0.75 -12.39 6.67
C PHE A 46 0.05 -13.48 5.98
N GLU A 47 0.07 -14.68 6.52
CA GLU A 47 0.82 -15.81 5.96
C GLU A 47 0.33 -16.23 4.57
N LEU A 48 -0.85 -15.78 4.17
CA LEU A 48 -1.38 -16.07 2.84
C LEU A 48 -0.75 -15.22 1.74
N TYR A 49 -0.04 -14.16 2.11
CA TYR A 49 0.35 -13.14 1.14
C TYR A 49 1.85 -13.07 0.96
N THR A 50 2.26 -12.87 -0.29
CA THR A 50 3.64 -12.58 -0.66
C THR A 50 3.89 -11.09 -0.80
N ASP A 51 2.82 -10.32 -1.01
CA ASP A 51 2.87 -8.88 -1.24
C ASP A 51 1.72 -8.18 -0.57
N LEU A 52 2.00 -7.01 -0.01
CA LEU A 52 1.00 -6.08 0.52
C LEU A 52 1.10 -4.79 -0.27
N LEU A 53 -0.04 -4.22 -0.67
CA LEU A 53 -0.09 -2.90 -1.28
C LEU A 53 -0.92 -1.99 -0.38
N LEU A 54 -0.27 -1.01 0.22
CA LEU A 54 -0.95 0.00 1.04
C LEU A 54 -1.36 1.15 0.14
N VAL A 55 -2.66 1.39 0.04
CA VAL A 55 -3.23 2.46 -0.79
C VAL A 55 -3.89 3.46 0.12
N PHE A 56 -3.42 4.69 0.12
CA PHE A 56 -3.97 5.71 1.00
C PHE A 56 -3.80 7.12 0.43
N PRO A 57 -4.69 8.05 0.84
CA PRO A 57 -4.52 9.46 0.51
C PRO A 57 -3.40 10.07 1.34
N LEU A 58 -2.71 11.04 0.77
CA LEU A 58 -1.68 11.80 1.49
C LEU A 58 -2.35 12.78 2.44
N TYR A 59 -1.94 12.75 3.69
CA TYR A 59 -2.31 13.76 4.68
C TYR A 59 -1.06 14.50 5.14
N VAL A 60 -1.26 15.70 5.68
CA VAL A 60 -0.17 16.57 6.11
C VAL A 60 0.75 15.87 7.11
N ASP A 61 0.16 15.08 7.99
CA ASP A 61 0.91 14.41 9.07
C ASP A 61 1.44 13.03 8.70
N GLY A 62 1.33 12.63 7.45
CA GLY A 62 1.82 11.34 6.99
C GLY A 62 0.72 10.37 6.65
N VAL A 63 0.81 9.12 7.13
CA VAL A 63 -0.20 8.12 6.84
C VAL A 63 -1.50 8.41 7.60
N PRO A 64 -2.67 8.06 7.03
CA PRO A 64 -3.95 8.25 7.73
C PRO A 64 -3.98 7.45 9.03
N ALA A 65 -4.60 8.05 10.06
CA ALA A 65 -4.70 7.41 11.37
C ALA A 65 -5.42 6.05 11.30
N VAL A 66 -6.38 5.90 10.38
CA VAL A 66 -7.12 4.65 10.20
C VAL A 66 -6.22 3.48 9.83
N LEU A 67 -5.06 3.76 9.26
CA LEU A 67 -4.10 2.73 8.87
C LEU A 67 -3.25 2.23 10.04
N LEU A 68 -3.15 2.99 11.11
CA LEU A 68 -2.28 2.66 12.24
C LEU A 68 -2.63 1.34 12.93
N PRO A 69 -3.91 1.02 13.20
CA PRO A 69 -4.24 -0.29 13.79
C PRO A 69 -3.79 -1.46 12.92
N PHE A 70 -3.92 -1.33 11.60
CA PHE A 70 -3.44 -2.35 10.67
C PHE A 70 -1.93 -2.51 10.78
N LEU A 71 -1.19 -1.41 10.81
CA LEU A 71 0.27 -1.46 10.91
C LEU A 71 0.71 -2.06 12.25
N LYS A 72 0.00 -1.79 13.33
CA LYS A 72 0.27 -2.40 14.63
C LYS A 72 0.08 -3.91 14.59
N THR A 73 -0.99 -4.37 13.98
CA THR A 73 -1.26 -5.79 13.81
C THR A 73 -0.18 -6.46 12.98
N LEU A 74 0.24 -5.81 11.90
CA LEU A 74 1.31 -6.31 11.06
C LEU A 74 2.64 -6.37 11.81
N ALA A 75 2.95 -5.35 12.60
CA ALA A 75 4.17 -5.31 13.40
C ALA A 75 4.23 -6.42 14.45
N ALA A 76 3.08 -6.79 15.00
CA ALA A 76 2.99 -7.84 16.02
C ALA A 76 3.09 -9.25 15.44
N TRP A 77 2.87 -9.40 14.13
CA TRP A 77 2.94 -10.69 13.47
C TRP A 77 4.40 -11.07 13.23
N ASP A 78 4.77 -12.28 13.61
CA ASP A 78 6.16 -12.75 13.56
C ASP A 78 6.38 -13.88 12.53
N GLY A 79 5.43 -14.11 11.65
CA GLY A 79 5.54 -15.17 10.64
C GLY A 79 6.60 -14.90 9.59
N THR A 80 7.01 -15.96 8.89
CA THR A 80 7.97 -15.92 7.79
C THR A 80 7.50 -16.84 6.66
N PRO A 81 7.84 -16.57 5.40
CA PRO A 81 8.51 -15.34 4.92
C PRO A 81 7.62 -14.12 5.03
N ARG A 82 8.24 -12.96 5.19
CA ARG A 82 7.49 -11.71 5.31
C ARG A 82 7.13 -11.17 3.94
N PRO A 83 5.89 -10.70 3.77
CA PRO A 83 5.46 -10.14 2.48
C PRO A 83 6.22 -8.85 2.14
N ARG A 84 6.37 -8.60 0.86
CA ARG A 84 6.95 -7.36 0.35
C ARG A 84 5.90 -6.27 0.41
N VAL A 85 6.29 -5.10 0.92
CA VAL A 85 5.37 -3.98 1.12
C VAL A 85 5.55 -2.94 0.03
N HIS A 86 4.45 -2.64 -0.66
CA HIS A 86 4.37 -1.60 -1.69
C HIS A 86 3.43 -0.51 -1.23
N VAL A 87 3.60 0.68 -1.76
CA VAL A 87 2.79 1.84 -1.38
C VAL A 87 2.25 2.53 -2.62
N LEU A 88 0.96 2.85 -2.61
CA LEU A 88 0.33 3.72 -3.59
C LEU A 88 -0.25 4.91 -2.85
N VAL A 89 0.34 6.08 -3.04
CA VAL A 89 -0.09 7.31 -2.39
C VAL A 89 -0.89 8.15 -3.36
N ASN A 90 -2.11 8.49 -2.95
CA ASN A 90 -2.99 9.37 -3.70
C ASN A 90 -2.89 10.78 -3.11
N CYS A 91 -2.47 11.74 -3.94
CA CYS A 91 -2.32 13.14 -3.52
C CYS A 91 -2.90 14.07 -4.58
N GLY A 92 -3.48 15.19 -4.14
CA GLY A 92 -4.05 16.17 -5.06
C GLY A 92 -3.00 16.83 -5.94
N PHE A 93 -1.82 17.05 -5.40
CA PHE A 93 -0.68 17.60 -6.11
C PHE A 93 0.53 16.72 -5.89
N LEU A 94 1.35 16.58 -6.93
CA LEU A 94 2.60 15.83 -6.83
C LEU A 94 3.71 16.76 -6.32
N GLU A 95 3.66 17.09 -5.05
CA GLU A 95 4.72 17.84 -4.39
C GLU A 95 5.66 16.85 -3.71
N PRO A 96 6.91 16.74 -4.19
CA PRO A 96 7.83 15.71 -3.70
C PRO A 96 8.05 15.73 -2.19
N GLU A 97 8.12 16.93 -1.61
CA GLU A 97 8.40 17.08 -0.18
C GLU A 97 7.26 16.53 0.68
N GLN A 98 6.01 16.78 0.30
CA GLN A 98 4.85 16.31 1.04
C GLN A 98 4.67 14.80 0.89
N ASN A 99 4.92 14.28 -0.31
CA ASN A 99 4.78 12.85 -0.56
C ASN A 99 5.77 12.02 0.25
N GLN A 100 6.94 12.56 0.50
CA GLN A 100 8.02 11.80 1.12
C GLN A 100 7.75 11.41 2.56
N VAL A 101 7.00 12.22 3.31
CA VAL A 101 6.76 11.95 4.73
C VAL A 101 6.04 10.63 4.93
N ALA A 102 4.91 10.43 4.26
CA ALA A 102 4.13 9.20 4.38
C ALA A 102 4.91 7.98 3.89
N VAL A 103 5.60 8.12 2.76
CA VAL A 103 6.40 7.03 2.20
C VAL A 103 7.53 6.66 3.15
N LYS A 104 8.21 7.65 3.71
CA LYS A 104 9.30 7.40 4.67
C LYS A 104 8.80 6.72 5.93
N MET A 105 7.61 7.06 6.40
CA MET A 105 7.02 6.41 7.57
C MET A 105 6.82 4.91 7.32
N VAL A 106 6.25 4.55 6.18
CA VAL A 106 6.03 3.14 5.84
C VAL A 106 7.36 2.43 5.61
N ARG A 107 8.29 3.09 4.91
CA ARG A 107 9.61 2.50 4.66
C ARG A 107 10.39 2.26 5.93
N PHE A 108 10.35 3.20 6.87
CA PHE A 108 10.96 3.02 8.19
C PHE A 108 10.32 1.87 8.94
N PHE A 109 8.99 1.76 8.87
CA PHE A 109 8.26 0.64 9.46
C PHE A 109 8.76 -0.70 8.92
N CYS A 110 8.92 -0.80 7.61
CA CYS A 110 9.41 -2.02 6.98
C CYS A 110 10.82 -2.37 7.44
N LYS A 111 11.68 -1.37 7.51
CA LYS A 111 13.05 -1.57 8.00
C LYS A 111 13.07 -2.01 9.46
N ARG A 112 12.23 -1.41 10.27
CA ARG A 112 12.16 -1.70 11.71
C ARG A 112 11.68 -3.13 11.98
N TYR A 113 10.69 -3.59 11.24
CA TYR A 113 10.04 -4.87 11.48
C TYR A 113 10.41 -5.97 10.50
N GLY A 114 11.37 -5.71 9.62
CA GLY A 114 11.92 -6.75 8.75
C GLY A 114 11.08 -7.11 7.54
N PHE A 115 10.30 -6.18 7.01
CA PHE A 115 9.53 -6.41 5.78
C PHE A 115 10.33 -5.95 4.56
N PRO A 116 10.45 -6.77 3.52
CA PRO A 116 11.09 -6.32 2.29
C PRO A 116 10.35 -5.12 1.71
N TRP A 117 11.11 -4.12 1.26
CA TRP A 117 10.53 -2.94 0.63
C TRP A 117 10.31 -3.20 -0.86
N GLY A 118 9.12 -2.87 -1.34
CA GLY A 118 8.77 -3.01 -2.74
C GLY A 118 8.91 -1.70 -3.50
N MET A 119 7.79 -1.19 -4.01
CA MET A 119 7.79 0.00 -4.84
C MET A 119 6.84 1.05 -4.30
N THR A 120 7.05 2.27 -4.73
CA THR A 120 6.21 3.42 -4.42
C THR A 120 5.61 3.96 -5.70
N LEU A 121 4.28 4.08 -5.72
CA LEU A 121 3.55 4.73 -6.80
C LEU A 121 2.84 5.96 -6.23
N ARG A 122 3.09 7.12 -6.83
CA ARG A 122 2.44 8.38 -6.46
C ARG A 122 1.49 8.80 -7.55
N ILE A 123 0.24 9.08 -7.19
CA ILE A 123 -0.79 9.50 -8.13
C ILE A 123 -1.37 10.83 -7.67
N GLY A 124 -1.38 11.80 -8.58
CA GLY A 124 -1.96 13.10 -8.30
C GLY A 124 -2.10 13.92 -9.57
N SER A 125 -3.12 14.79 -9.64
CA SER A 125 -3.37 15.69 -10.79
C SER A 125 -3.40 14.97 -12.13
N GLY A 126 -3.88 13.73 -12.16
CA GLY A 126 -3.93 12.94 -13.39
C GLY A 126 -2.63 12.29 -13.79
N GLU A 127 -1.57 12.48 -13.03
CA GLU A 127 -0.27 11.88 -13.29
C GLU A 127 0.03 10.76 -12.30
N ALA A 128 0.85 9.82 -12.75
CA ALA A 128 1.35 8.75 -11.91
C ALA A 128 2.88 8.71 -12.00
N ILE A 129 3.54 8.73 -10.84
CA ILE A 129 5.00 8.64 -10.75
C ILE A 129 5.35 7.34 -10.05
N LEU A 130 6.14 6.52 -10.71
CA LEU A 130 6.59 5.23 -10.22
C LEU A 130 8.08 5.31 -9.91
N ASP A 131 8.46 5.09 -8.67
CA ASP A 131 9.86 5.11 -8.25
C ASP A 131 10.63 3.86 -8.70
N THR A 132 9.89 2.81 -9.07
CA THR A 132 10.44 1.58 -9.60
C THR A 132 10.00 1.46 -11.05
N PRO A 133 10.85 0.94 -11.96
CA PRO A 133 10.46 0.80 -13.36
C PRO A 133 9.14 0.08 -13.54
N PHE A 134 8.28 0.59 -14.42
CA PHE A 134 6.97 0.01 -14.69
C PHE A 134 7.06 -1.47 -15.09
N ALA A 135 8.14 -1.86 -15.76
CA ALA A 135 8.38 -3.25 -16.14
C ALA A 135 8.31 -4.21 -14.94
N TRP A 136 8.61 -3.74 -13.75
CA TRP A 136 8.50 -4.56 -12.54
C TRP A 136 7.06 -5.05 -12.33
N PHE A 137 6.07 -4.16 -12.48
CA PHE A 137 4.66 -4.55 -12.39
C PHE A 137 4.30 -5.56 -13.47
N ALA A 138 4.73 -5.30 -14.70
CA ALA A 138 4.38 -6.16 -15.83
C ALA A 138 4.88 -7.59 -15.64
N HIS A 139 6.03 -7.77 -15.00
CA HIS A 139 6.63 -9.08 -14.77
C HIS A 139 6.16 -9.73 -13.47
N ARG A 140 5.48 -8.99 -12.62
CA ARG A 140 5.09 -9.44 -11.30
C ARG A 140 3.92 -10.42 -11.33
N GLY A 141 3.02 -10.22 -12.24
CA GLY A 141 1.87 -11.10 -12.42
C GLY A 141 2.25 -12.49 -12.88
#